data_9f762a07c8098b09581ac9245d191ca1
#
_entry.id   9f762a07c8098b09581ac9245d191ca1
#
_cell.length_a   1.000
_cell.length_b   1.000
_cell.length_c   1.000
_cell.angle_alpha   90.00
_cell.angle_beta   90.00
_cell.angle_gamma   90.00
#
_symmetry.space_group_name_H-M   'P 1'
#
loop_
_entity.id
_entity.type
_entity.pdbx_description
1 polymer ?
#
loop_
_entity_poly.entity_id
_entity_poly.type
_entity_poly.pdbx_seq_one_letter_code
_entity_poly.pdbx_strand_id
1 'polypeptide(L)'
;MSTHDTYYVPAQSKWPIIATVGLLITVYGLGVWFNDLKAARPESHGPWIFFVGGLLLAYMLFGWFGAVIKESRAGLYSAQMDRSFRWGMTWFIFSEVMFFIAFFGALFYVRHMSAPWLAGEGSKGIAHMLWPNFEFVWPLLNNPDPKLFPAPEGTISPWGLPLVNTVLLVSSSVTITIAHHALRKGHRGALKLWLAITVLLGLGFLGFQAEEYIHAYKELGLTLGSGVYGATFFMLTGFHGAHVTIGTIILFVMLMRILRGHFNAEHQFGFEAASWYWHFVDVVWIGLFFFVYVL
;
A
#
# COMPACT_ATOMS: atom_id res chain seq x y z
N MET A 1 -25.36 -13.60 37.99
CA MET A 1 -24.94 -12.29 37.38
C MET A 1 -23.54 -12.49 36.83
N SER A 2 -23.40 -12.61 35.51
CA SER A 2 -22.13 -12.86 34.87
C SER A 2 -21.24 -11.58 34.90
N THR A 3 -20.05 -11.71 35.42
CA THR A 3 -19.01 -10.67 35.55
C THR A 3 -18.42 -10.20 34.19
N HIS A 4 -19.13 -10.39 33.08
CA HIS A 4 -18.62 -10.16 31.73
C HIS A 4 -19.00 -8.83 31.09
N ASP A 5 -19.65 -7.91 31.81
CA ASP A 5 -20.12 -6.64 31.23
C ASP A 5 -19.27 -5.41 31.60
N THR A 6 -18.12 -5.57 32.23
CA THR A 6 -17.21 -4.44 32.46
C THR A 6 -16.36 -4.18 31.23
N TYR A 7 -16.52 -2.98 30.68
CA TYR A 7 -15.66 -2.49 29.59
C TYR A 7 -14.20 -2.44 30.07
N TYR A 8 -13.33 -3.18 29.39
CA TYR A 8 -11.88 -3.15 29.67
C TYR A 8 -11.29 -1.80 29.25
N VAL A 9 -10.73 -1.08 30.20
CA VAL A 9 -9.96 0.14 29.94
C VAL A 9 -8.48 -0.24 30.00
N PRO A 10 -7.73 -0.11 28.89
CA PRO A 10 -6.30 -0.40 28.89
C PRO A 10 -5.54 0.51 29.86
N ALA A 11 -4.49 -0.02 30.47
CA ALA A 11 -3.58 0.77 31.28
C ALA A 11 -2.90 1.86 30.42
N GLN A 12 -2.40 2.92 31.06
CA GLN A 12 -1.66 3.97 30.37
C GLN A 12 -0.51 3.37 29.54
N SER A 13 -0.45 3.78 28.28
CA SER A 13 0.50 3.24 27.29
C SER A 13 1.50 4.33 26.86
N LYS A 14 2.76 3.93 26.69
CA LYS A 14 3.83 4.80 26.15
C LYS A 14 3.82 4.89 24.63
N TRP A 15 3.09 4.01 23.94
CA TRP A 15 3.15 3.89 22.49
C TRP A 15 2.71 5.14 21.73
N PRO A 16 1.68 5.90 22.14
CA PRO A 16 1.29 7.14 21.48
C PRO A 16 2.40 8.20 21.48
N ILE A 17 3.11 8.36 22.60
CA ILE A 17 4.22 9.32 22.70
C ILE A 17 5.37 8.91 21.78
N ILE A 18 5.73 7.62 21.79
CA ILE A 18 6.78 7.09 20.90
C ILE A 18 6.39 7.27 19.42
N ALA A 19 5.12 7.03 19.08
CA ALA A 19 4.60 7.26 17.73
C ALA A 19 4.74 8.73 17.31
N THR A 20 4.36 9.67 18.18
CA THR A 20 4.44 11.11 17.92
C THR A 20 5.88 11.55 17.67
N VAL A 21 6.83 11.12 18.52
CA VAL A 21 8.26 11.43 18.35
C VAL A 21 8.81 10.78 17.07
N GLY A 22 8.46 9.52 16.80
CA GLY A 22 8.88 8.80 15.59
C GLY A 22 8.38 9.49 14.32
N LEU A 23 7.09 9.88 14.28
CA LEU A 23 6.52 10.62 13.15
C LEU A 23 7.19 11.98 12.96
N LEU A 24 7.40 12.75 14.04
CA LEU A 24 8.07 14.04 13.97
C LEU A 24 9.47 13.91 13.34
N ILE A 25 10.27 12.96 13.81
CA ILE A 25 11.62 12.72 13.29
C ILE A 25 11.55 12.28 11.82
N THR A 26 10.64 11.37 11.46
CA THR A 26 10.47 10.87 10.08
C THR A 26 10.09 11.99 9.12
N VAL A 27 9.07 12.80 9.46
CA VAL A 27 8.61 13.90 8.61
C VAL A 27 9.66 15.01 8.49
N TYR A 28 10.34 15.35 9.60
CA TYR A 28 11.44 16.32 9.58
C TYR A 28 12.59 15.83 8.69
N GLY A 29 13.00 14.56 8.84
CA GLY A 29 14.05 13.96 8.01
C GLY A 29 13.70 13.97 6.52
N LEU A 30 12.44 13.66 6.18
CA LEU A 30 11.94 13.71 4.81
C LEU A 30 11.99 15.15 4.25
N GLY A 31 11.55 16.13 5.05
CA GLY A 31 11.60 17.54 4.66
C GLY A 31 13.02 18.05 4.41
N VAL A 32 13.97 17.71 5.29
CA VAL A 32 15.40 18.03 5.08
C VAL A 32 15.92 17.38 3.81
N TRP A 33 15.64 16.09 3.60
CA TRP A 33 16.08 15.34 2.43
C TRP A 33 15.59 15.99 1.12
N PHE A 34 14.31 16.29 1.01
CA PHE A 34 13.76 16.92 -0.18
C PHE A 34 14.29 18.34 -0.44
N ASN A 35 14.50 19.13 0.63
CA ASN A 35 15.12 20.45 0.48
C ASN A 35 16.57 20.35 -0.01
N ASP A 36 17.34 19.38 0.50
CA ASP A 36 18.72 19.18 0.08
C ASP A 36 18.82 18.65 -1.35
N LEU A 37 17.91 17.74 -1.76
CA LEU A 37 17.80 17.30 -3.16
C LEU A 37 17.51 18.48 -4.11
N LYS A 38 16.56 19.36 -3.74
CA LYS A 38 16.22 20.55 -4.54
C LYS A 38 17.39 21.53 -4.63
N ALA A 39 18.17 21.66 -3.56
CA ALA A 39 19.34 22.53 -3.50
C ALA A 39 20.61 21.91 -4.12
N ALA A 40 20.50 20.68 -4.69
CA ALA A 40 21.62 19.90 -5.20
C ALA A 40 22.80 19.77 -4.22
N ARG A 41 22.52 19.65 -2.90
CA ARG A 41 23.55 19.48 -1.88
C ARG A 41 24.04 18.03 -1.87
N PRO A 42 25.35 17.78 -2.02
CA PRO A 42 25.89 16.42 -2.12
C PRO A 42 25.80 15.63 -0.81
N GLU A 43 25.82 16.33 0.31
CA GLU A 43 25.75 15.72 1.66
C GLU A 43 24.45 16.15 2.34
N SER A 44 23.53 15.20 2.47
CA SER A 44 22.28 15.40 3.21
C SER A 44 22.22 14.47 4.42
N HIS A 45 21.88 15.03 5.58
CA HIS A 45 21.57 14.24 6.77
C HIS A 45 20.10 13.77 6.79
N GLY A 46 19.28 14.26 5.86
CA GLY A 46 17.85 13.94 5.77
C GLY A 46 17.55 12.44 5.72
N PRO A 47 18.20 11.63 4.88
CA PRO A 47 18.00 10.17 4.83
C PRO A 47 18.25 9.46 6.15
N TRP A 48 19.30 9.85 6.88
CA TRP A 48 19.62 9.28 8.19
C TRP A 48 18.58 9.62 9.24
N ILE A 49 18.13 10.87 9.29
CA ILE A 49 17.08 11.32 10.21
C ILE A 49 15.78 10.57 9.90
N PHE A 50 15.42 10.47 8.62
CA PHE A 50 14.26 9.70 8.16
C PHE A 50 14.33 8.23 8.59
N PHE A 51 15.49 7.59 8.41
CA PHE A 51 15.70 6.19 8.77
C PHE A 51 15.59 5.97 10.29
N VAL A 52 16.16 6.85 11.11
CA VAL A 52 16.05 6.78 12.57
C VAL A 52 14.60 6.92 13.02
N GLY A 53 13.84 7.86 12.44
CA GLY A 53 12.42 8.01 12.70
C GLY A 53 11.62 6.75 12.31
N GLY A 54 11.90 6.16 11.14
CA GLY A 54 11.31 4.91 10.68
C GLY A 54 11.59 3.73 11.59
N LEU A 55 12.82 3.59 12.10
CA LEU A 55 13.16 2.56 13.09
C LEU A 55 12.40 2.74 14.41
N LEU A 56 12.22 3.98 14.86
CA LEU A 56 11.45 4.27 16.07
C LEU A 56 9.97 3.93 15.89
N LEU A 57 9.40 4.21 14.71
CA LEU A 57 8.04 3.80 14.35
C LEU A 57 7.90 2.28 14.26
N ALA A 58 8.87 1.58 13.66
CA ALA A 58 8.89 0.12 13.63
C ALA A 58 8.93 -0.46 15.06
N TYR A 59 9.82 0.05 15.92
CA TYR A 59 9.88 -0.35 17.33
C TYR A 59 8.53 -0.15 18.04
N MET A 60 7.89 1.01 17.82
CA MET A 60 6.57 1.31 18.38
C MET A 60 5.53 0.32 17.91
N LEU A 61 5.44 0.04 16.61
CA LEU A 61 4.47 -0.91 16.04
C LEU A 61 4.65 -2.32 16.62
N PHE A 62 5.89 -2.83 16.63
CA PHE A 62 6.17 -4.16 17.20
C PHE A 62 5.82 -4.23 18.69
N GLY A 63 6.14 -3.20 19.45
CA GLY A 63 5.82 -3.13 20.88
C GLY A 63 4.33 -3.02 21.15
N TRP A 64 3.63 -2.16 20.41
CA TRP A 64 2.18 -1.97 20.54
C TRP A 64 1.41 -3.23 20.17
N PHE A 65 1.65 -3.79 18.99
CA PHE A 65 1.01 -5.05 18.60
C PHE A 65 1.38 -6.20 19.55
N GLY A 66 2.60 -6.22 20.08
CA GLY A 66 2.99 -7.18 21.12
C GLY A 66 2.14 -7.04 22.39
N ALA A 67 1.82 -5.82 22.83
CA ALA A 67 0.93 -5.58 23.96
C ALA A 67 -0.51 -6.06 23.64
N VAL A 68 -1.05 -5.69 22.48
CA VAL A 68 -2.39 -6.11 22.02
C VAL A 68 -2.50 -7.65 21.97
N ILE A 69 -1.46 -8.34 21.49
CA ILE A 69 -1.43 -9.80 21.45
C ILE A 69 -1.47 -10.41 22.88
N LYS A 70 -0.71 -9.82 23.82
CA LYS A 70 -0.70 -10.26 25.23
C LYS A 70 -2.08 -10.08 25.87
N GLU A 71 -2.70 -8.92 25.70
CA GLU A 71 -4.04 -8.62 26.22
C GLU A 71 -5.11 -9.53 25.63
N SER A 72 -5.09 -9.76 24.32
CA SER A 72 -5.99 -10.69 23.64
C SER A 72 -5.85 -12.13 24.17
N ARG A 73 -4.61 -12.60 24.40
CA ARG A 73 -4.36 -13.94 24.95
C ARG A 73 -4.73 -14.08 26.41
N ALA A 74 -4.70 -12.99 27.17
CA ALA A 74 -5.16 -12.93 28.56
C ALA A 74 -6.70 -12.92 28.66
N GLY A 75 -7.44 -12.89 27.54
CA GLY A 75 -8.90 -12.89 27.52
C GLY A 75 -9.53 -11.58 28.04
N LEU A 76 -8.80 -10.46 27.97
CA LEU A 76 -9.26 -9.17 28.51
C LEU A 76 -10.32 -8.49 27.62
N TYR A 77 -10.47 -8.94 26.38
CA TYR A 77 -11.35 -8.31 25.40
C TYR A 77 -12.77 -8.88 25.47
N SER A 78 -13.74 -8.01 25.75
CA SER A 78 -15.16 -8.32 25.74
C SER A 78 -15.73 -8.36 24.32
N ALA A 79 -16.94 -8.90 24.15
CA ALA A 79 -17.66 -8.87 22.88
C ALA A 79 -17.91 -7.43 22.36
N GLN A 80 -18.04 -6.46 23.26
CA GLN A 80 -18.14 -5.04 22.87
C GLN A 80 -16.83 -4.53 22.29
N MET A 81 -15.68 -4.90 22.86
CA MET A 81 -14.37 -4.54 22.29
C MET A 81 -14.13 -5.19 20.95
N ASP A 82 -14.52 -6.45 20.75
CA ASP A 82 -14.43 -7.11 19.45
C ASP A 82 -15.20 -6.32 18.37
N ARG A 83 -16.43 -5.87 18.68
CA ARG A 83 -17.20 -5.00 17.77
C ARG A 83 -16.49 -3.68 17.51
N SER A 84 -15.90 -3.06 18.53
CA SER A 84 -15.16 -1.79 18.40
C SER A 84 -13.93 -1.95 17.50
N PHE A 85 -13.19 -3.04 17.64
CA PHE A 85 -12.05 -3.35 16.76
C PHE A 85 -12.48 -3.58 15.31
N ARG A 86 -13.61 -4.26 15.08
CA ARG A 86 -14.18 -4.43 13.73
C ARG A 86 -14.54 -3.09 13.10
N TRP A 87 -15.20 -2.21 13.83
CA TRP A 87 -15.48 -0.86 13.37
C TRP A 87 -14.21 -0.06 13.11
N GLY A 88 -13.22 -0.16 13.99
CA GLY A 88 -11.91 0.46 13.80
C GLY A 88 -11.23 -0.01 12.50
N MET A 89 -11.25 -1.33 12.24
CA MET A 89 -10.69 -1.87 10.99
C MET A 89 -11.49 -1.44 9.75
N THR A 90 -12.82 -1.36 9.84
CA THR A 90 -13.65 -0.86 8.74
C THR A 90 -13.32 0.60 8.39
N TRP A 91 -13.18 1.47 9.39
CA TRP A 91 -12.79 2.86 9.18
C TRP A 91 -11.36 3.01 8.68
N PHE A 92 -10.45 2.16 9.13
CA PHE A 92 -9.09 2.12 8.61
C PHE A 92 -9.09 1.76 7.12
N ILE A 93 -9.75 0.67 6.71
CA ILE A 93 -9.86 0.30 5.29
C ILE A 93 -10.55 1.41 4.48
N PHE A 94 -11.59 2.04 5.02
CA PHE A 94 -12.24 3.17 4.35
C PHE A 94 -11.28 4.33 4.10
N SER A 95 -10.41 4.67 5.06
CA SER A 95 -9.40 5.72 4.87
C SER A 95 -8.39 5.36 3.76
N GLU A 96 -7.99 4.09 3.69
CA GLU A 96 -7.08 3.60 2.64
C GLU A 96 -7.74 3.60 1.26
N VAL A 97 -9.04 3.25 1.17
CA VAL A 97 -9.83 3.40 -0.06
C VAL A 97 -9.84 4.85 -0.51
N MET A 98 -10.10 5.81 0.40
CA MET A 98 -10.09 7.25 0.07
C MET A 98 -8.70 7.73 -0.36
N PHE A 99 -7.64 7.20 0.24
CA PHE A 99 -6.27 7.47 -0.18
C PHE A 99 -6.04 7.08 -1.65
N PHE A 100 -6.41 5.86 -2.05
CA PHE A 100 -6.28 5.45 -3.45
C PHE A 100 -7.23 6.19 -4.39
N ILE A 101 -8.45 6.51 -3.97
CA ILE A 101 -9.39 7.33 -4.76
C ILE A 101 -8.76 8.69 -5.09
N ALA A 102 -8.01 9.31 -4.17
CA ALA A 102 -7.32 10.56 -4.45
C ALA A 102 -6.29 10.43 -5.59
N PHE A 103 -5.51 9.35 -5.63
CA PHE A 103 -4.55 9.11 -6.70
C PHE A 103 -5.21 8.71 -8.03
N PHE A 104 -6.24 7.86 -8.00
CA PHE A 104 -7.04 7.57 -9.20
C PHE A 104 -7.74 8.84 -9.72
N GLY A 105 -8.23 9.70 -8.83
CA GLY A 105 -8.81 10.99 -9.17
C GLY A 105 -7.79 11.93 -9.81
N ALA A 106 -6.55 11.94 -9.32
CA ALA A 106 -5.45 12.69 -9.93
C ALA A 106 -5.12 12.16 -11.35
N LEU A 107 -5.03 10.83 -11.53
CA LEU A 107 -4.85 10.22 -12.84
C LEU A 107 -5.99 10.58 -13.80
N PHE A 108 -7.24 10.49 -13.34
CA PHE A 108 -8.42 10.88 -14.12
C PHE A 108 -8.36 12.37 -14.52
N TYR A 109 -8.05 13.25 -13.59
CA TYR A 109 -7.93 14.68 -13.84
C TYR A 109 -6.84 14.99 -14.89
N VAL A 110 -5.67 14.37 -14.75
CA VAL A 110 -4.58 14.55 -15.71
C VAL A 110 -4.99 14.08 -17.09
N ARG A 111 -5.53 12.88 -17.20
CA ARG A 111 -5.86 12.23 -18.47
C ARG A 111 -7.01 12.92 -19.21
N HIS A 112 -8.06 13.33 -18.50
CA HIS A 112 -9.30 13.82 -19.12
C HIS A 112 -9.46 15.34 -19.08
N MET A 113 -8.66 16.05 -18.32
CA MET A 113 -8.78 17.50 -18.18
C MET A 113 -7.44 18.21 -18.42
N SER A 114 -6.44 18.02 -17.59
CA SER A 114 -5.21 18.81 -17.58
C SER A 114 -4.40 18.65 -18.87
N ALA A 115 -4.13 17.45 -19.32
CA ALA A 115 -3.33 17.20 -20.52
C ALA A 115 -4.06 17.61 -21.82
N PRO A 116 -5.36 17.32 -22.02
CA PRO A 116 -6.13 17.88 -23.13
C PRO A 116 -6.13 19.42 -23.17
N TRP A 117 -6.28 20.09 -22.03
CA TRP A 117 -6.23 21.55 -21.97
C TRP A 117 -4.87 22.12 -22.39
N LEU A 118 -3.77 21.47 -22.06
CA LEU A 118 -2.43 21.88 -22.51
C LEU A 118 -2.28 21.74 -24.03
N ALA A 119 -2.92 20.75 -24.63
CA ALA A 119 -2.95 20.54 -26.09
C ALA A 119 -3.95 21.47 -26.83
N GLY A 120 -4.68 22.33 -26.11
CA GLY A 120 -5.60 23.28 -26.72
C GLY A 120 -7.04 22.83 -26.80
N GLU A 121 -7.40 21.72 -26.18
CA GLU A 121 -8.76 21.23 -26.16
C GLU A 121 -9.64 21.95 -25.12
N GLY A 122 -10.94 22.05 -25.41
CA GLY A 122 -11.93 22.56 -24.48
C GLY A 122 -11.81 24.06 -24.16
N SER A 123 -12.40 24.46 -23.01
CA SER A 123 -12.49 25.87 -22.58
C SER A 123 -11.17 26.49 -22.10
N LYS A 124 -10.12 25.69 -21.92
CA LYS A 124 -8.77 26.08 -21.46
C LYS A 124 -7.73 26.11 -22.59
N GLY A 125 -8.17 26.08 -23.84
CA GLY A 125 -7.32 25.99 -25.03
C GLY A 125 -6.26 27.09 -25.17
N ILE A 126 -6.36 28.21 -24.44
CA ILE A 126 -5.35 29.24 -24.39
C ILE A 126 -3.99 28.71 -23.88
N ALA A 127 -3.97 27.65 -23.11
CA ALA A 127 -2.75 26.99 -22.64
C ALA A 127 -1.88 26.46 -23.79
N HIS A 128 -2.46 26.14 -24.94
CA HIS A 128 -1.74 25.72 -26.15
C HIS A 128 -0.78 26.80 -26.69
N MET A 129 -1.03 28.09 -26.40
CA MET A 129 -0.12 29.18 -26.80
C MET A 129 1.25 29.04 -26.11
N LEU A 130 1.31 28.39 -24.95
CA LEU A 130 2.59 28.15 -24.26
C LEU A 130 3.31 26.91 -24.81
N TRP A 131 2.59 25.97 -25.36
CA TRP A 131 3.09 24.68 -25.85
C TRP A 131 2.51 24.34 -27.22
N PRO A 132 2.79 25.11 -28.28
CA PRO A 132 2.13 25.00 -29.58
C PRO A 132 2.42 23.70 -30.31
N ASN A 133 3.50 23.01 -29.97
CA ASN A 133 3.87 21.71 -30.57
C ASN A 133 3.46 20.52 -29.74
N PHE A 134 2.71 20.74 -28.64
CA PHE A 134 2.26 19.64 -27.78
C PHE A 134 0.94 19.11 -28.28
N GLU A 135 0.91 17.80 -28.60
CA GLU A 135 -0.28 17.03 -28.95
C GLU A 135 -0.59 16.04 -27.84
N PHE A 136 -1.85 15.99 -27.43
CA PHE A 136 -2.30 15.06 -26.41
C PHE A 136 -2.59 13.69 -27.00
N VAL A 137 -1.82 12.70 -26.58
CA VAL A 137 -2.08 11.28 -26.86
C VAL A 137 -1.85 10.51 -25.57
N TRP A 138 -2.80 9.68 -25.16
CA TRP A 138 -2.62 8.83 -24.00
C TRP A 138 -2.25 7.38 -24.41
N PRO A 139 -1.28 6.73 -23.77
CA PRO A 139 -0.39 7.21 -22.70
C PRO A 139 0.54 8.33 -23.12
N LEU A 140 0.83 9.26 -22.18
CA LEU A 140 1.57 10.49 -22.45
C LEU A 140 3.06 10.21 -22.60
N LEU A 141 3.48 9.84 -23.82
CA LEU A 141 4.87 9.59 -24.22
C LEU A 141 5.54 10.82 -24.85
N ASN A 142 4.85 11.95 -24.87
CA ASN A 142 5.38 13.24 -25.32
C ASN A 142 5.05 14.28 -24.26
N ASN A 143 6.04 14.95 -23.71
CA ASN A 143 5.84 15.98 -22.69
C ASN A 143 5.86 17.39 -23.32
N PRO A 144 5.09 18.36 -22.76
CA PRO A 144 5.10 19.74 -23.24
C PRO A 144 6.49 20.36 -23.22
N ASP A 145 7.30 20.06 -22.20
CA ASP A 145 8.70 20.46 -22.11
C ASP A 145 9.63 19.25 -21.99
N PRO A 146 10.13 18.70 -23.11
CA PRO A 146 10.99 17.52 -23.09
C PRO A 146 12.39 17.77 -22.53
N LYS A 147 12.79 19.05 -22.34
CA LYS A 147 14.08 19.38 -21.70
C LYS A 147 14.02 19.23 -20.19
N LEU A 148 12.90 19.63 -19.58
CA LEU A 148 12.68 19.49 -18.15
C LEU A 148 12.20 18.08 -17.77
N PHE A 149 11.37 17.48 -18.62
CA PHE A 149 10.78 16.17 -18.41
C PHE A 149 11.05 15.27 -19.63
N PRO A 150 12.16 14.54 -19.65
CA PRO A 150 12.44 13.61 -20.73
C PRO A 150 11.34 12.56 -20.84
N ALA A 151 10.83 12.38 -22.04
CA ALA A 151 9.75 11.43 -22.30
C ALA A 151 10.24 9.99 -22.14
N PRO A 152 9.39 9.05 -21.66
CA PRO A 152 9.71 7.63 -21.69
C PRO A 152 9.70 7.09 -23.13
N GLU A 153 10.51 6.08 -23.40
CA GLU A 153 10.58 5.42 -24.72
C GLU A 153 9.39 4.49 -24.99
N GLY A 154 8.70 4.08 -23.94
CA GLY A 154 7.55 3.19 -24.04
C GLY A 154 6.82 2.99 -22.74
N THR A 155 5.79 2.15 -22.78
CA THR A 155 4.97 1.75 -21.63
C THR A 155 5.12 0.26 -21.33
N ILE A 156 4.77 -0.13 -20.10
CA ILE A 156 4.75 -1.54 -19.72
C ILE A 156 3.52 -2.22 -20.34
N SER A 157 3.75 -3.33 -21.04
CA SER A 157 2.66 -4.12 -21.61
C SER A 157 1.80 -4.76 -20.51
N PRO A 158 0.46 -4.56 -20.50
CA PRO A 158 -0.42 -5.19 -19.53
C PRO A 158 -0.40 -6.73 -19.60
N TRP A 159 -0.13 -7.31 -20.76
CA TRP A 159 -0.18 -8.75 -21.02
C TRP A 159 1.08 -9.53 -20.62
N GLY A 160 2.08 -8.84 -20.08
CA GLY A 160 3.32 -9.41 -19.55
C GLY A 160 3.25 -9.65 -18.03
N LEU A 161 4.25 -9.12 -17.31
CA LEU A 161 4.37 -9.25 -15.85
C LEU A 161 3.12 -8.73 -15.08
N PRO A 162 2.44 -7.63 -15.50
CA PRO A 162 1.25 -7.17 -14.79
C PRO A 162 0.11 -8.19 -14.79
N LEU A 163 -0.09 -8.93 -15.89
CA LEU A 163 -1.09 -10.01 -15.93
C LEU A 163 -0.72 -11.16 -15.00
N VAL A 164 0.55 -11.57 -14.99
CA VAL A 164 1.06 -12.62 -14.06
C VAL A 164 0.81 -12.18 -12.62
N ASN A 165 1.14 -10.94 -12.27
CA ASN A 165 0.89 -10.35 -10.96
C ASN A 165 -0.59 -10.34 -10.60
N THR A 166 -1.47 -10.06 -11.55
CA THR A 166 -2.93 -10.14 -11.34
C THR A 166 -3.36 -11.56 -11.00
N VAL A 167 -2.88 -12.56 -11.73
CA VAL A 167 -3.19 -13.98 -11.44
C VAL A 167 -2.68 -14.39 -10.06
N LEU A 168 -1.46 -13.98 -9.68
CA LEU A 168 -0.89 -14.28 -8.37
C LEU A 168 -1.74 -13.67 -7.24
N LEU A 169 -2.11 -12.40 -7.36
CA LEU A 169 -2.84 -11.72 -6.31
C LEU A 169 -4.27 -12.24 -6.17
N VAL A 170 -5.00 -12.42 -7.29
CA VAL A 170 -6.35 -13.01 -7.27
C VAL A 170 -6.32 -14.44 -6.73
N SER A 171 -5.32 -15.25 -7.09
CA SER A 171 -5.14 -16.58 -6.51
C SER A 171 -4.88 -16.52 -5.00
N SER A 172 -4.11 -15.53 -4.54
CA SER A 172 -3.83 -15.32 -3.12
C SER A 172 -5.08 -14.94 -2.32
N SER A 173 -6.01 -14.20 -2.95
CA SER A 173 -7.32 -13.87 -2.39
C SER A 173 -8.17 -15.12 -2.14
N VAL A 174 -8.14 -16.08 -3.08
CA VAL A 174 -8.80 -17.38 -2.89
C VAL A 174 -8.14 -18.19 -1.78
N THR A 175 -6.81 -18.25 -1.76
CA THR A 175 -6.10 -19.07 -0.75
C THR A 175 -6.28 -18.56 0.67
N ILE A 176 -6.28 -17.22 0.89
CA ILE A 176 -6.56 -16.68 2.24
C ILE A 176 -8.00 -16.92 2.67
N THR A 177 -8.95 -16.87 1.74
CA THR A 177 -10.36 -17.21 2.01
C THR A 177 -10.50 -18.67 2.47
N ILE A 178 -9.83 -19.60 1.78
CA ILE A 178 -9.80 -21.01 2.18
C ILE A 178 -9.15 -21.17 3.57
N ALA A 179 -8.05 -20.46 3.83
CA ALA A 179 -7.38 -20.43 5.13
C ALA A 179 -8.33 -19.94 6.23
N HIS A 180 -9.12 -18.90 5.98
CA HIS A 180 -10.11 -18.38 6.92
C HIS A 180 -11.23 -19.40 7.20
N HIS A 181 -11.75 -20.07 6.18
CA HIS A 181 -12.71 -21.16 6.37
C HIS A 181 -12.13 -22.33 7.18
N ALA A 182 -10.87 -22.68 6.92
CA ALA A 182 -10.18 -23.73 7.68
C ALA A 182 -10.00 -23.33 9.16
N LEU A 183 -9.72 -22.06 9.47
CA LEU A 183 -9.65 -21.54 10.84
C LEU A 183 -10.99 -21.70 11.55
N ARG A 184 -12.09 -21.28 10.93
CA ARG A 184 -13.45 -21.39 11.49
C ARG A 184 -13.89 -22.84 11.74
N LYS A 185 -13.44 -23.78 10.91
CA LYS A 185 -13.71 -25.22 11.05
C LYS A 185 -12.72 -25.95 11.97
N GLY A 186 -11.72 -25.26 12.50
CA GLY A 186 -10.70 -25.86 13.36
C GLY A 186 -9.67 -26.74 12.63
N HIS A 187 -9.64 -26.72 11.29
CA HIS A 187 -8.72 -27.54 10.47
C HIS A 187 -7.32 -26.88 10.40
N ARG A 188 -6.53 -27.04 11.46
CA ARG A 188 -5.23 -26.35 11.61
C ARG A 188 -4.20 -26.69 10.53
N GLY A 189 -4.21 -27.92 10.00
CA GLY A 189 -3.29 -28.32 8.91
C GLY A 189 -3.56 -27.52 7.63
N ALA A 190 -4.82 -27.50 7.19
CA ALA A 190 -5.26 -26.74 6.02
C ALA A 190 -5.02 -25.23 6.20
N LEU A 191 -5.33 -24.67 7.38
CA LEU A 191 -5.08 -23.27 7.71
C LEU A 191 -3.60 -22.88 7.50
N LYS A 192 -2.67 -23.69 8.06
CA LYS A 192 -1.22 -23.43 7.91
C LYS A 192 -0.77 -23.48 6.45
N LEU A 193 -1.22 -24.49 5.72
CA LEU A 193 -0.86 -24.68 4.32
C LEU A 193 -1.35 -23.53 3.46
N TRP A 194 -2.65 -23.22 3.50
CA TRP A 194 -3.24 -22.20 2.64
C TRP A 194 -2.73 -20.80 2.97
N LEU A 195 -2.50 -20.47 4.24
CA LEU A 195 -1.89 -19.19 4.60
C LEU A 195 -0.42 -19.11 4.16
N ALA A 196 0.35 -20.20 4.25
CA ALA A 196 1.72 -20.21 3.74
C ALA A 196 1.74 -20.00 2.21
N ILE A 197 0.82 -20.62 1.47
CA ILE A 197 0.66 -20.40 0.02
C ILE A 197 0.32 -18.92 -0.23
N THR A 198 -0.59 -18.31 0.53
CA THR A 198 -0.92 -16.89 0.38
C THR A 198 0.30 -15.99 0.55
N VAL A 199 1.12 -16.24 1.58
CA VAL A 199 2.36 -15.48 1.82
C VAL A 199 3.34 -15.64 0.66
N LEU A 200 3.51 -16.86 0.13
CA LEU A 200 4.40 -17.11 -1.00
C LEU A 200 3.92 -16.42 -2.28
N LEU A 201 2.61 -16.40 -2.54
CA LEU A 201 2.03 -15.69 -3.68
C LEU A 201 2.24 -14.17 -3.54
N GLY A 202 2.09 -13.61 -2.33
CA GLY A 202 2.39 -12.20 -2.05
C GLY A 202 3.87 -11.84 -2.27
N LEU A 203 4.78 -12.71 -1.84
CA LEU A 203 6.22 -12.54 -2.11
C LEU A 203 6.53 -12.64 -3.60
N GLY A 204 5.89 -13.57 -4.31
CA GLY A 204 6.00 -13.70 -5.76
C GLY A 204 5.57 -12.43 -6.50
N PHE A 205 4.42 -11.86 -6.10
CA PHE A 205 3.96 -10.57 -6.63
C PHE A 205 5.02 -9.48 -6.44
N LEU A 206 5.57 -9.33 -5.24
CA LEU A 206 6.58 -8.31 -4.95
C LEU A 206 7.85 -8.52 -5.77
N GLY A 207 8.25 -9.77 -6.00
CA GLY A 207 9.41 -10.11 -6.85
C GLY A 207 9.20 -9.65 -8.30
N PHE A 208 8.07 -10.00 -8.92
CA PHE A 208 7.74 -9.56 -10.27
C PHE A 208 7.49 -8.06 -10.38
N GLN A 209 6.94 -7.41 -9.36
CA GLN A 209 6.81 -5.95 -9.33
C GLN A 209 8.17 -5.26 -9.30
N ALA A 210 9.13 -5.80 -8.56
CA ALA A 210 10.50 -5.27 -8.54
C ALA A 210 11.19 -5.45 -9.91
N GLU A 211 11.02 -6.59 -10.57
CA GLU A 211 11.53 -6.84 -11.92
C GLU A 211 10.92 -5.88 -12.94
N GLU A 212 9.61 -5.67 -12.87
CA GLU A 212 8.88 -4.70 -13.71
C GLU A 212 9.44 -3.28 -13.55
N TYR A 213 9.72 -2.85 -12.31
CA TYR A 213 10.32 -1.54 -12.06
C TYR A 213 11.75 -1.43 -12.60
N ILE A 214 12.55 -2.47 -12.47
CA ILE A 214 13.90 -2.51 -13.05
C ILE A 214 13.83 -2.36 -14.57
N HIS A 215 12.93 -3.09 -15.22
CA HIS A 215 12.68 -2.99 -16.67
C HIS A 215 12.21 -1.58 -17.07
N ALA A 216 11.24 -0.99 -16.34
CA ALA A 216 10.75 0.36 -16.58
C ALA A 216 11.86 1.42 -16.54
N TYR A 217 12.72 1.36 -15.51
CA TYR A 217 13.81 2.30 -15.35
C TYR A 217 14.96 2.13 -16.34
N LYS A 218 15.34 0.88 -16.69
CA LYS A 218 16.52 0.60 -17.48
C LYS A 218 16.27 0.56 -18.99
N GLU A 219 15.10 0.06 -19.39
CA GLU A 219 14.83 -0.24 -20.79
C GLU A 219 13.80 0.72 -21.39
N LEU A 220 12.87 1.25 -20.60
CA LEU A 220 11.82 2.14 -21.11
C LEU A 220 12.06 3.62 -20.79
N GLY A 221 13.10 3.96 -20.00
CA GLY A 221 13.28 5.34 -19.52
C GLY A 221 12.08 5.87 -18.71
N LEU A 222 11.17 4.96 -18.32
CA LEU A 222 9.99 5.30 -17.53
C LEU A 222 10.39 5.44 -16.07
N THR A 223 10.40 6.67 -15.57
CA THR A 223 10.82 7.04 -14.22
C THR A 223 9.83 7.99 -13.57
N LEU A 224 9.98 8.27 -12.28
CA LEU A 224 9.22 9.34 -11.62
C LEU A 224 9.41 10.71 -12.28
N GLY A 225 10.56 10.96 -12.90
CA GLY A 225 10.90 12.21 -13.57
C GLY A 225 10.49 12.27 -15.05
N SER A 226 9.98 11.20 -15.64
CA SER A 226 9.62 11.14 -17.07
C SER A 226 8.28 11.82 -17.40
N GLY A 227 7.86 12.81 -16.61
CA GLY A 227 6.62 13.55 -16.79
C GLY A 227 5.46 13.02 -15.96
N VAL A 228 4.28 13.56 -16.23
CA VAL A 228 3.09 13.27 -15.41
C VAL A 228 2.61 11.81 -15.52
N TYR A 229 2.83 11.17 -16.68
CA TYR A 229 2.52 9.76 -16.86
C TYR A 229 3.38 8.90 -15.94
N GLY A 230 4.70 9.06 -15.97
CA GLY A 230 5.61 8.33 -15.09
C GLY A 230 5.35 8.63 -13.61
N ALA A 231 5.12 9.89 -13.26
CA ALA A 231 4.82 10.28 -11.89
C ALA A 231 3.52 9.61 -11.38
N THR A 232 2.43 9.65 -12.13
CA THR A 232 1.15 9.01 -11.74
C THR A 232 1.26 7.48 -11.71
N PHE A 233 1.98 6.88 -12.66
CA PHE A 233 2.25 5.45 -12.70
C PHE A 233 2.96 4.98 -11.42
N PHE A 234 4.12 5.55 -11.10
CA PHE A 234 4.91 5.13 -9.93
C PHE A 234 4.27 5.51 -8.59
N MET A 235 3.53 6.61 -8.51
CA MET A 235 2.81 6.95 -7.29
C MET A 235 1.70 5.92 -7.00
N LEU A 236 0.89 5.57 -7.99
CA LEU A 236 -0.19 4.59 -7.83
C LEU A 236 0.36 3.18 -7.56
N THR A 237 1.21 2.68 -8.43
CA THR A 237 1.74 1.32 -8.31
C THR A 237 2.73 1.16 -7.15
N GLY A 238 3.49 2.21 -6.83
CA GLY A 238 4.45 2.22 -5.72
C GLY A 238 3.77 2.23 -4.35
N PHE A 239 2.75 3.05 -4.14
CA PHE A 239 1.97 2.98 -2.91
C PHE A 239 1.23 1.65 -2.78
N HIS A 240 0.70 1.12 -3.88
CA HIS A 240 0.13 -0.22 -3.86
C HIS A 240 1.18 -1.28 -3.47
N GLY A 241 2.35 -1.26 -4.06
CA GLY A 241 3.46 -2.16 -3.72
C GLY A 241 3.88 -2.06 -2.24
N ALA A 242 3.86 -0.85 -1.66
CA ALA A 242 4.08 -0.65 -0.23
C ALA A 242 2.97 -1.32 0.61
N HIS A 243 1.70 -1.20 0.20
CA HIS A 243 0.56 -1.85 0.88
C HIS A 243 0.63 -3.38 0.76
N VAL A 244 1.01 -3.93 -0.41
CA VAL A 244 1.26 -5.38 -0.57
C VAL A 244 2.39 -5.84 0.34
N THR A 245 3.47 -5.06 0.46
CA THR A 245 4.59 -5.37 1.36
C THR A 245 4.13 -5.43 2.82
N ILE A 246 3.41 -4.41 3.29
CA ILE A 246 2.84 -4.38 4.64
C ILE A 246 1.88 -5.56 4.84
N GLY A 247 0.99 -5.82 3.89
CA GLY A 247 0.05 -6.93 3.92
C GLY A 247 0.75 -8.29 4.00
N THR A 248 1.79 -8.50 3.21
CA THR A 248 2.61 -9.72 3.24
C THR A 248 3.29 -9.91 4.59
N ILE A 249 3.83 -8.84 5.19
CA ILE A 249 4.40 -8.87 6.54
C ILE A 249 3.33 -9.23 7.57
N ILE A 250 2.14 -8.63 7.49
CA ILE A 250 1.01 -8.94 8.39
C ILE A 250 0.65 -10.42 8.27
N LEU A 251 0.48 -10.94 7.05
CA LEU A 251 0.15 -12.36 6.83
C LEU A 251 1.24 -13.29 7.31
N PHE A 252 2.52 -12.93 7.13
CA PHE A 252 3.64 -13.69 7.68
C PHE A 252 3.61 -13.72 9.21
N VAL A 253 3.33 -12.60 9.87
CA VAL A 253 3.15 -12.55 11.34
C VAL A 253 1.96 -13.42 11.76
N MET A 254 0.84 -13.40 11.01
CA MET A 254 -0.30 -14.27 11.28
C MET A 254 0.08 -15.76 11.15
N LEU A 255 0.85 -16.12 10.13
CA LEU A 255 1.36 -17.47 9.95
C LEU A 255 2.21 -17.92 11.15
N MET A 256 3.13 -17.08 11.61
CA MET A 256 3.95 -17.36 12.80
C MET A 256 3.11 -17.53 14.06
N ARG A 257 2.06 -16.74 14.23
CA ARG A 257 1.11 -16.87 15.35
C ARG A 257 0.31 -18.16 15.27
N ILE A 258 -0.14 -18.56 14.08
CA ILE A 258 -0.87 -19.82 13.86
C ILE A 258 0.02 -21.03 14.13
N LEU A 259 1.29 -20.99 13.72
CA LEU A 259 2.28 -22.03 14.03
C LEU A 259 2.47 -22.19 15.54
N ARG A 260 2.37 -21.09 16.31
CA ARG A 260 2.43 -21.06 17.77
C ARG A 260 1.08 -21.37 18.45
N GLY A 261 0.03 -21.68 17.70
CA GLY A 261 -1.26 -22.09 18.25
C GLY A 261 -2.17 -20.95 18.75
N HIS A 262 -1.94 -19.70 18.34
CA HIS A 262 -2.58 -18.52 18.93
C HIS A 262 -4.06 -18.33 18.57
N PHE A 263 -4.56 -18.77 17.45
CA PHE A 263 -5.93 -18.51 17.00
C PHE A 263 -6.83 -19.73 17.18
N ASN A 264 -8.11 -19.48 17.46
CA ASN A 264 -9.19 -20.47 17.46
C ASN A 264 -10.44 -19.88 16.80
N ALA A 265 -11.52 -20.65 16.68
CA ALA A 265 -12.75 -20.22 16.03
C ALA A 265 -13.46 -19.05 16.75
N GLU A 266 -13.25 -18.90 18.06
CA GLU A 266 -13.89 -17.88 18.89
C GLU A 266 -13.08 -16.58 18.94
N HIS A 267 -11.73 -16.68 18.89
CA HIS A 267 -10.81 -15.55 18.97
C HIS A 267 -9.98 -15.44 17.70
N GLN A 268 -10.60 -14.96 16.62
CA GLN A 268 -10.00 -14.90 15.28
C GLN A 268 -9.91 -13.51 14.68
N PHE A 269 -10.37 -12.45 15.37
CA PHE A 269 -10.47 -11.11 14.81
C PHE A 269 -9.15 -10.62 14.16
N GLY A 270 -8.00 -10.85 14.79
CA GLY A 270 -6.72 -10.42 14.22
C GLY A 270 -6.41 -11.07 12.87
N PHE A 271 -6.80 -12.34 12.66
CA PHE A 271 -6.68 -13.02 11.37
C PHE A 271 -7.69 -12.47 10.35
N GLU A 272 -8.92 -12.23 10.79
CA GLU A 272 -9.98 -11.68 9.96
C GLU A 272 -9.63 -10.27 9.48
N ALA A 273 -9.12 -9.41 10.35
CA ALA A 273 -8.64 -8.08 10.01
C ALA A 273 -7.50 -8.12 8.97
N ALA A 274 -6.54 -9.05 9.13
CA ALA A 274 -5.48 -9.26 8.16
C ALA A 274 -6.04 -9.71 6.80
N SER A 275 -7.06 -10.58 6.79
CA SER A 275 -7.74 -11.01 5.56
C SER A 275 -8.47 -9.84 4.88
N TRP A 276 -9.16 -8.98 5.63
CA TRP A 276 -9.82 -7.80 5.07
C TRP A 276 -8.83 -6.84 4.42
N TYR A 277 -7.70 -6.61 5.09
CA TYR A 277 -6.64 -5.77 4.52
C TYR A 277 -6.08 -6.36 3.21
N TRP A 278 -5.85 -7.67 3.17
CA TRP A 278 -5.37 -8.34 1.97
C TRP A 278 -6.35 -8.24 0.80
N HIS A 279 -7.64 -8.50 1.04
CA HIS A 279 -8.67 -8.34 0.01
C HIS A 279 -8.81 -6.89 -0.48
N PHE A 280 -8.66 -5.91 0.41
CA PHE A 280 -8.60 -4.50 0.01
C PHE A 280 -7.46 -4.26 -0.97
N VAL A 281 -6.26 -4.74 -0.67
CA VAL A 281 -5.09 -4.61 -1.55
C VAL A 281 -5.33 -5.26 -2.91
N ASP A 282 -5.94 -6.46 -2.94
CA ASP A 282 -6.29 -7.16 -4.19
C ASP A 282 -7.26 -6.34 -5.07
N VAL A 283 -8.29 -5.76 -4.46
CA VAL A 283 -9.28 -4.93 -5.17
C VAL A 283 -8.64 -3.68 -5.77
N VAL A 284 -7.75 -3.04 -5.02
CA VAL A 284 -6.98 -1.88 -5.51
C VAL A 284 -6.11 -2.28 -6.70
N TRP A 285 -5.46 -3.46 -6.66
CA TRP A 285 -4.66 -3.95 -7.79
C TRP A 285 -5.48 -4.15 -9.05
N ILE A 286 -6.68 -4.74 -8.95
CA ILE A 286 -7.56 -4.90 -10.11
C ILE A 286 -7.89 -3.54 -10.73
N GLY A 287 -8.14 -2.52 -9.89
CA GLY A 287 -8.32 -1.14 -10.36
C GLY A 287 -7.05 -0.60 -11.05
N LEU A 288 -5.87 -0.82 -10.48
CA LEU A 288 -4.60 -0.41 -11.09
C LEU A 288 -4.36 -1.12 -12.42
N PHE A 289 -4.53 -2.42 -12.46
CA PHE A 289 -4.36 -3.20 -13.69
C PHE A 289 -5.24 -2.65 -14.81
N PHE A 290 -6.50 -2.34 -14.52
CA PHE A 290 -7.43 -1.85 -15.53
C PHE A 290 -7.15 -0.39 -15.93
N PHE A 291 -7.04 0.53 -14.95
CA PHE A 291 -6.96 1.97 -15.24
C PHE A 291 -5.54 2.47 -15.58
N VAL A 292 -4.49 1.77 -15.17
CA VAL A 292 -3.11 2.21 -15.38
C VAL A 292 -2.42 1.45 -16.49
N TYR A 293 -2.69 0.13 -16.61
CA TYR A 293 -2.00 -0.70 -17.61
C TYR A 293 -2.83 -0.98 -18.86
N VAL A 294 -4.17 -1.18 -18.73
CA VAL A 294 -5.02 -1.55 -19.88
C VAL A 294 -5.58 -0.34 -20.60
N LEU A 295 -6.10 0.64 -19.87
CA LEU A 295 -6.68 1.88 -20.41
C LEU A 295 -5.62 2.97 -20.55
#